data_996a28b7cf83883ebf20947c8085df43
#
_entry.id   996a28b7cf83883ebf20947c8085df43
#
_cell.length_a   1.000
_cell.length_b   1.000
_cell.length_c   1.000
_cell.angle_alpha   90.00
_cell.angle_beta   90.00
_cell.angle_gamma   90.00
#
_symmetry.space_group_name_H-M   'P 1'
#
loop_
_entity.id
_entity.type
_entity.pdbx_description
1 polymer ?
#
loop_
_entity_poly.entity_id
_entity_poly.type
_entity_poly.pdbx_seq_one_letter_code
_entity_poly.pdbx_strand_id
1 'polypeptide(L)'
;GVIIASLGHMDLKSAVLGIFKLPILYGVLLAILVKALGIELPLPISRTIEIAANGAIPVMLILLGLELTRIQWSHNFRALGIGVFAKLLLGPLVALLIASLFGLEHTARQASVLEASMPAAVATTVVATEYQLEPSLVTAIVFLGTALSPLTLTPLLVYLAR
;
A
#
# COMPACT_ATOMS: atom_id res chain seq x y z
N GLY A 1 -6.23 -7.32 -0.05
CA GLY A 1 -5.19 -7.39 1.00
C GLY A 1 -5.78 -7.92 2.30
N VAL A 2 -6.65 -7.14 2.98
CA VAL A 2 -7.19 -7.47 4.33
C VAL A 2 -7.96 -8.79 4.34
N ILE A 3 -8.81 -9.05 3.34
CA ILE A 3 -9.57 -10.32 3.23
C ILE A 3 -8.62 -11.51 3.13
N ILE A 4 -7.58 -11.42 2.31
CA ILE A 4 -6.60 -12.51 2.13
C ILE A 4 -5.79 -12.71 3.42
N ALA A 5 -5.43 -11.62 4.10
CA ALA A 5 -4.72 -11.66 5.37
C ALA A 5 -5.54 -12.37 6.47
N SER A 6 -6.84 -12.12 6.52
CA SER A 6 -7.72 -12.71 7.52
C SER A 6 -8.12 -14.16 7.22
N LEU A 7 -8.15 -14.58 5.95
CA LEU A 7 -8.49 -15.96 5.55
C LEU A 7 -7.48 -17.02 6.04
N GLY A 8 -6.25 -16.62 6.38
CA GLY A 8 -5.22 -17.53 6.92
C GLY A 8 -5.51 -18.01 8.34
N HIS A 9 -6.34 -17.28 9.11
CA HIS A 9 -6.58 -17.56 10.53
C HIS A 9 -8.04 -17.45 10.97
N MET A 10 -8.97 -16.99 10.12
CA MET A 10 -10.37 -16.72 10.49
C MET A 10 -11.34 -17.25 9.43
N ASP A 11 -12.56 -17.57 9.88
CA ASP A 11 -13.67 -17.91 8.98
C ASP A 11 -14.04 -16.72 8.07
N LEU A 12 -14.52 -17.00 6.87
CA LEU A 12 -14.84 -15.98 5.85
C LEU A 12 -15.78 -14.88 6.38
N LYS A 13 -16.74 -15.25 7.23
CA LYS A 13 -17.64 -14.31 7.87
C LYS A 13 -16.92 -13.34 8.81
N SER A 14 -15.98 -13.85 9.60
CA SER A 14 -15.16 -13.04 10.50
C SER A 14 -14.19 -12.12 9.72
N ALA A 15 -13.71 -12.56 8.56
CA ALA A 15 -12.88 -11.77 7.65
C ALA A 15 -13.64 -10.57 7.08
N VAL A 16 -14.89 -10.79 6.66
CA VAL A 16 -15.76 -9.71 6.14
C VAL A 16 -16.14 -8.74 7.26
N LEU A 17 -16.52 -9.25 8.44
CA LEU A 17 -16.82 -8.42 9.60
C LEU A 17 -15.59 -7.62 10.07
N GLY A 18 -14.37 -8.15 9.90
CA GLY A 18 -13.13 -7.47 10.21
C GLY A 18 -12.92 -6.18 9.40
N ILE A 19 -13.41 -6.14 8.15
CA ILE A 19 -13.35 -4.93 7.33
C ILE A 19 -14.15 -3.78 7.95
N PHE A 20 -15.32 -4.08 8.51
CA PHE A 20 -16.18 -3.09 9.18
C PHE A 20 -15.58 -2.56 10.48
N LYS A 21 -14.56 -3.20 11.05
CA LYS A 21 -13.82 -2.70 12.21
C LYS A 21 -12.73 -1.70 11.84
N LEU A 22 -12.38 -1.61 10.55
CA LEU A 22 -11.33 -0.70 10.09
C LEU A 22 -11.85 0.74 9.98
N PRO A 23 -11.29 1.70 10.73
CA PRO A 23 -11.77 3.10 10.70
C PRO A 23 -11.58 3.75 9.32
N ILE A 24 -10.64 3.27 8.51
CA ILE A 24 -10.42 3.76 7.15
C ILE A 24 -11.65 3.58 6.26
N LEU A 25 -12.43 2.50 6.43
CA LEU A 25 -13.64 2.26 5.66
C LEU A 25 -14.66 3.38 5.88
N TYR A 26 -14.86 3.78 7.13
CA TYR A 26 -15.79 4.85 7.47
C TYR A 26 -15.34 6.20 6.93
N GLY A 27 -14.04 6.47 6.97
CA GLY A 27 -13.45 7.68 6.36
C GLY A 27 -13.71 7.76 4.87
N VAL A 28 -13.50 6.67 4.14
CA VAL A 28 -13.75 6.60 2.69
C VAL A 28 -15.24 6.75 2.37
N LEU A 29 -16.11 6.04 3.10
CA LEU A 29 -17.57 6.13 2.91
C LEU A 29 -18.10 7.55 3.17
N LEU A 30 -17.63 8.20 4.25
CA LEU A 30 -17.95 9.59 4.56
C LEU A 30 -17.49 10.54 3.46
N ALA A 31 -16.27 10.38 2.96
CA ALA A 31 -15.74 11.21 1.89
C ALA A 31 -16.57 11.08 0.59
N ILE A 32 -16.94 9.85 0.24
CA ILE A 32 -17.83 9.59 -0.92
C ILE A 32 -19.19 10.22 -0.72
N LEU A 33 -19.78 10.08 0.47
CA LEU A 33 -21.09 10.64 0.80
C LEU A 33 -21.10 12.16 0.71
N VAL A 34 -20.12 12.83 1.33
CA VAL A 34 -19.98 14.30 1.28
C VAL A 34 -19.84 14.79 -0.16
N LYS A 35 -19.00 14.10 -0.95
CA LYS A 35 -18.81 14.44 -2.37
C LYS A 35 -20.07 14.20 -3.21
N ALA A 36 -20.78 13.10 -3.00
CA ALA A 36 -21.99 12.74 -3.74
C ALA A 36 -23.18 13.69 -3.43
N LEU A 37 -23.26 14.17 -2.19
CA LEU A 37 -24.27 15.13 -1.75
C LEU A 37 -23.92 16.59 -2.12
N GLY A 38 -22.74 16.84 -2.66
CA GLY A 38 -22.29 18.21 -2.99
C GLY A 38 -22.17 19.13 -1.77
N ILE A 39 -21.94 18.55 -0.58
CA ILE A 39 -21.85 19.33 0.66
C ILE A 39 -20.52 20.08 0.67
N GLU A 40 -20.58 21.41 0.69
CA GLU A 40 -19.42 22.25 0.94
C GLU A 40 -19.08 22.25 2.42
N LEU A 41 -17.91 21.73 2.76
CA LEU A 41 -17.43 21.69 4.15
C LEU A 41 -17.05 23.11 4.61
N PRO A 42 -17.48 23.52 5.82
CA PRO A 42 -17.00 24.77 6.40
C PRO A 42 -15.48 24.84 6.45
N LEU A 43 -14.92 26.02 6.18
CA LEU A 43 -13.47 26.25 6.09
C LEU A 43 -12.66 25.66 7.27
N PRO A 44 -13.08 25.77 8.55
CA PRO A 44 -12.34 25.19 9.66
C PRO A 44 -12.24 23.66 9.57
N ILE A 45 -13.32 22.99 9.15
CA ILE A 45 -13.36 21.52 9.01
C ILE A 45 -12.46 21.07 7.86
N SER A 46 -12.57 21.72 6.71
CA SER A 46 -11.74 21.46 5.54
C SER A 46 -10.24 21.62 5.87
N ARG A 47 -9.87 22.72 6.55
CA ARG A 47 -8.48 22.95 6.99
C ARG A 47 -7.98 21.91 7.97
N THR A 48 -8.81 21.48 8.92
CA THR A 48 -8.43 20.43 9.87
C THR A 48 -8.16 19.10 9.17
N ILE A 49 -9.01 18.71 8.22
CA ILE A 49 -8.82 17.51 7.42
C ILE A 49 -7.54 17.60 6.58
N GLU A 50 -7.29 18.75 5.96
CA GLU A 50 -6.07 18.99 5.17
C GLU A 50 -4.80 18.85 6.02
N ILE A 51 -4.75 19.46 7.20
CA ILE A 51 -3.60 19.34 8.12
C ILE A 51 -3.40 17.89 8.55
N ALA A 52 -4.48 17.18 8.89
CA ALA A 52 -4.41 15.77 9.27
C ALA A 52 -3.93 14.89 8.10
N ALA A 53 -4.40 15.14 6.88
CA ALA A 53 -3.98 14.44 5.68
C ALA A 53 -2.49 14.66 5.38
N ASN A 54 -2.02 15.91 5.47
CA ASN A 54 -0.60 16.25 5.26
C ASN A 54 0.31 15.64 6.34
N GLY A 55 -0.19 15.47 7.57
CA GLY A 55 0.52 14.79 8.66
C GLY A 55 0.58 13.26 8.52
N ALA A 56 -0.28 12.65 7.71
CA ALA A 56 -0.37 11.18 7.60
C ALA A 56 0.93 10.55 7.09
N ILE A 57 1.57 11.12 6.07
CA ILE A 57 2.82 10.59 5.49
C ILE A 57 3.97 10.63 6.51
N PRO A 58 4.29 11.75 7.19
CA PRO A 58 5.29 11.78 8.25
C PRO A 58 5.03 10.78 9.37
N VAL A 59 3.77 10.66 9.83
CA VAL A 59 3.39 9.71 10.87
C VAL A 59 3.62 8.26 10.41
N MET A 60 3.27 7.91 9.17
CA MET A 60 3.53 6.58 8.61
C MET A 60 5.03 6.26 8.54
N LEU A 61 5.88 7.24 8.21
CA LEU A 61 7.34 7.05 8.20
C LEU A 61 7.90 6.83 9.61
N ILE A 62 7.39 7.55 10.61
CA ILE A 62 7.75 7.34 12.01
C ILE A 62 7.33 5.94 12.47
N LEU A 63 6.10 5.52 12.14
CA LEU A 63 5.61 4.17 12.44
C LEU A 63 6.48 3.10 11.79
N LEU A 64 6.84 3.27 10.52
CA LEU A 64 7.76 2.35 9.86
C LEU A 64 9.12 2.28 10.57
N GLY A 65 9.66 3.42 10.98
CA GLY A 65 10.89 3.48 11.77
C GLY A 65 10.78 2.75 13.11
N LEU A 66 9.67 2.91 13.82
CA LEU A 66 9.41 2.20 15.07
C LEU A 66 9.24 0.69 14.86
N GLU A 67 8.53 0.27 13.82
CA GLU A 67 8.41 -1.14 13.48
C GLU A 67 9.77 -1.77 13.11
N LEU A 68 10.65 -1.00 12.45
CA LEU A 68 12.02 -1.45 12.16
C LEU A 68 12.82 -1.76 13.42
N THR A 69 12.63 -1.02 14.51
CA THR A 69 13.34 -1.31 15.78
C THR A 69 12.88 -2.61 16.44
N ARG A 70 11.70 -3.08 16.09
CA ARG A 70 11.10 -4.33 16.59
C ARG A 70 11.35 -5.54 15.70
N ILE A 71 11.95 -5.33 14.53
CA ILE A 71 12.27 -6.43 13.63
C ILE A 71 13.26 -7.37 14.32
N GLN A 72 12.79 -8.55 14.63
CA GLN A 72 13.67 -9.71 14.76
C GLN A 72 13.94 -10.17 13.32
N TRP A 73 15.13 -9.90 12.82
CA TRP A 73 15.51 -10.30 11.46
C TRP A 73 15.20 -11.79 11.29
N SER A 74 14.11 -12.07 10.59
CA SER A 74 13.71 -13.41 10.28
C SER A 74 14.86 -14.07 9.51
N HIS A 75 15.31 -15.24 9.96
CA HIS A 75 16.33 -16.03 9.24
C HIS A 75 15.86 -16.48 7.85
N ASN A 76 14.65 -16.10 7.44
CA ASN A 76 14.07 -16.49 6.16
C ASN A 76 14.40 -15.46 5.06
N PHE A 77 15.69 -15.28 4.80
CA PHE A 77 16.18 -14.39 3.72
C PHE A 77 15.63 -14.77 2.33
N ARG A 78 15.22 -16.04 2.15
CA ARG A 78 14.59 -16.46 0.89
C ARG A 78 13.21 -15.84 0.71
N ALA A 79 12.36 -15.90 1.72
CA ALA A 79 11.03 -15.29 1.67
C ALA A 79 11.12 -13.77 1.51
N LEU A 80 12.07 -13.13 2.20
CA LEU A 80 12.35 -11.72 2.08
C LEU A 80 12.76 -11.35 0.64
N GLY A 81 13.75 -12.06 0.08
CA GLY A 81 14.23 -11.83 -1.28
C GLY A 81 13.13 -12.06 -2.33
N ILE A 82 12.36 -13.14 -2.20
CA ILE A 82 11.22 -13.43 -3.10
C ILE A 82 10.16 -12.33 -3.01
N GLY A 83 9.82 -11.87 -1.80
CA GLY A 83 8.81 -10.81 -1.62
C GLY A 83 9.24 -9.48 -2.25
N VAL A 84 10.47 -9.04 -2.03
CA VAL A 84 11.03 -7.82 -2.62
C VAL A 84 11.13 -7.95 -4.14
N PHE A 85 11.67 -9.05 -4.64
CA PHE A 85 11.80 -9.32 -6.07
C PHE A 85 10.44 -9.36 -6.77
N ALA A 86 9.48 -10.11 -6.21
CA ALA A 86 8.14 -10.20 -6.77
C ALA A 86 7.47 -8.81 -6.86
N LYS A 87 7.62 -7.97 -5.84
CA LYS A 87 6.99 -6.66 -5.83
C LYS A 87 7.68 -5.67 -6.77
N LEU A 88 9.03 -5.62 -6.78
CA LEU A 88 9.78 -4.61 -7.53
C LEU A 88 10.03 -4.98 -9.00
N LEU A 89 10.02 -6.26 -9.34
CA LEU A 89 10.27 -6.73 -10.71
C LEU A 89 9.06 -7.38 -11.37
N LEU A 90 8.42 -8.36 -10.69
CA LEU A 90 7.25 -9.02 -11.28
C LEU A 90 6.05 -8.07 -11.36
N GLY A 91 5.84 -7.21 -10.37
CA GLY A 91 4.76 -6.21 -10.37
C GLY A 91 4.75 -5.35 -11.64
N PRO A 92 5.84 -4.62 -11.93
CA PRO A 92 5.96 -3.82 -13.15
C PRO A 92 5.82 -4.62 -14.44
N LEU A 93 6.43 -5.80 -14.54
CA LEU A 93 6.35 -6.65 -15.72
C LEU A 93 4.92 -7.11 -16.02
N VAL A 94 4.23 -7.59 -14.99
CA VAL A 94 2.82 -8.00 -15.11
C VAL A 94 1.93 -6.81 -15.46
N ALA A 95 2.17 -5.65 -14.84
CA ALA A 95 1.41 -4.44 -15.16
C ALA A 95 1.62 -3.96 -16.59
N LEU A 96 2.86 -3.99 -17.11
CA LEU A 96 3.16 -3.69 -18.51
C LEU A 96 2.45 -4.63 -19.46
N LEU A 97 2.46 -5.93 -19.15
CA LEU A 97 1.80 -6.96 -19.97
C LEU A 97 0.29 -6.75 -19.97
N ILE A 98 -0.31 -6.54 -18.80
CA ILE A 98 -1.76 -6.29 -18.69
C ILE A 98 -2.14 -4.99 -19.41
N ALA A 99 -1.39 -3.90 -19.19
CA ALA A 99 -1.63 -2.62 -19.84
C ALA A 99 -1.57 -2.72 -21.37
N SER A 100 -0.67 -3.54 -21.91
CA SER A 100 -0.58 -3.78 -23.34
C SER A 100 -1.73 -4.64 -23.87
N LEU A 101 -2.15 -5.66 -23.12
CA LEU A 101 -3.29 -6.53 -23.50
C LEU A 101 -4.61 -5.76 -23.55
N PHE A 102 -4.82 -4.85 -22.61
CA PHE A 102 -6.04 -4.03 -22.55
C PHE A 102 -5.97 -2.76 -23.43
N GLY A 103 -4.87 -2.55 -24.15
CA GLY A 103 -4.71 -1.38 -25.02
C GLY A 103 -4.85 -0.06 -24.28
N LEU A 104 -4.35 0.04 -23.04
CA LEU A 104 -4.46 1.26 -22.26
C LEU A 104 -3.77 2.42 -22.95
N GLU A 105 -4.45 3.56 -22.99
CA GLU A 105 -3.90 4.82 -23.50
C GLU A 105 -2.67 5.26 -22.72
N HIS A 106 -1.84 6.07 -23.33
CA HIS A 106 -0.52 6.45 -22.83
C HIS A 106 -0.52 6.89 -21.36
N THR A 107 -1.39 7.79 -20.96
CA THR A 107 -1.49 8.29 -19.57
C THR A 107 -1.99 7.21 -18.61
N ALA A 108 -3.02 6.45 -18.99
CA ALA A 108 -3.57 5.37 -18.16
C ALA A 108 -2.55 4.23 -17.98
N ARG A 109 -1.82 3.90 -19.04
CA ARG A 109 -0.73 2.92 -19.00
C ARG A 109 0.38 3.35 -18.06
N GLN A 110 0.84 4.60 -18.17
CA GLN A 110 1.88 5.14 -17.29
C GLN A 110 1.45 5.08 -15.82
N ALA A 111 0.25 5.58 -15.49
CA ALA A 111 -0.28 5.61 -14.13
C ALA A 111 -0.40 4.19 -13.54
N SER A 112 -1.01 3.25 -14.29
CA SER A 112 -1.23 1.89 -13.81
C SER A 112 0.07 1.12 -13.59
N VAL A 113 1.04 1.27 -14.51
CA VAL A 113 2.34 0.61 -14.39
C VAL A 113 3.14 1.20 -13.24
N LEU A 114 3.13 2.52 -13.04
CA LEU A 114 3.79 3.17 -11.92
C LEU A 114 3.20 2.72 -10.59
N GLU A 115 1.88 2.70 -10.46
CA GLU A 115 1.20 2.25 -9.23
C GLU A 115 1.55 0.80 -8.88
N ALA A 116 1.54 -0.10 -9.88
CA ALA A 116 1.93 -1.49 -9.68
C ALA A 116 3.42 -1.68 -9.32
N SER A 117 4.27 -0.74 -9.74
CA SER A 117 5.72 -0.76 -9.52
C SER A 117 6.13 -0.17 -8.18
N MET A 118 5.23 0.55 -7.50
CA MET A 118 5.52 1.10 -6.18
C MET A 118 5.76 -0.01 -5.16
N PRO A 119 6.68 0.19 -4.20
CA PRO A 119 6.92 -0.77 -3.12
C PRO A 119 5.65 -1.00 -2.29
N ALA A 120 5.64 -2.06 -1.48
CA ALA A 120 4.52 -2.35 -0.60
C ALA A 120 4.28 -1.18 0.36
N ALA A 121 3.01 -0.84 0.57
CA ALA A 121 2.64 0.30 1.42
C ALA A 121 2.94 0.02 2.90
N VAL A 122 3.37 1.05 3.63
CA VAL A 122 3.58 0.97 5.11
C VAL A 122 2.31 0.48 5.82
N ALA A 123 1.13 0.82 5.31
CA ALA A 123 -0.14 0.32 5.85
C ALA A 123 -0.24 -1.22 5.88
N THR A 124 0.52 -1.94 5.04
CA THR A 124 0.56 -3.41 5.09
C THR A 124 1.24 -3.94 6.34
N THR A 125 2.18 -3.21 6.93
CA THR A 125 2.83 -3.59 8.21
C THR A 125 1.82 -3.51 9.34
N VAL A 126 0.97 -2.48 9.36
CA VAL A 126 -0.08 -2.31 10.37
C VAL A 126 -1.08 -3.46 10.27
N VAL A 127 -1.52 -3.82 9.06
CA VAL A 127 -2.40 -4.96 8.83
C VAL A 127 -1.73 -6.27 9.26
N ALA A 128 -0.46 -6.48 8.93
CA ALA A 128 0.27 -7.68 9.32
C ALA A 128 0.38 -7.81 10.85
N THR A 129 0.60 -6.70 11.56
CA THR A 129 0.64 -6.67 13.04
C THR A 129 -0.71 -6.96 13.64
N GLU A 130 -1.78 -6.37 13.12
CA GLU A 130 -3.15 -6.58 13.60
C GLU A 130 -3.61 -8.04 13.45
N TYR A 131 -3.25 -8.67 12.32
CA TYR A 131 -3.63 -10.07 12.02
C TYR A 131 -2.52 -11.09 12.35
N GLN A 132 -1.44 -10.68 13.02
CA GLN A 132 -0.32 -11.55 13.42
C GLN A 132 0.27 -12.37 12.25
N LEU A 133 0.40 -11.73 11.09
CA LEU A 133 0.88 -12.35 9.85
C LEU A 133 2.37 -12.03 9.62
N GLU A 134 3.26 -12.65 10.38
CA GLU A 134 4.70 -12.45 10.25
C GLU A 134 5.08 -10.94 10.12
N PRO A 135 4.70 -10.08 11.09
CA PRO A 135 4.88 -8.62 10.98
C PRO A 135 6.33 -8.23 10.69
N SER A 136 7.29 -8.95 11.28
CA SER A 136 8.72 -8.69 11.07
C SER A 136 9.14 -8.90 9.62
N LEU A 137 8.65 -9.96 8.96
CA LEU A 137 8.95 -10.24 7.55
C LEU A 137 8.31 -9.18 6.65
N VAL A 138 7.04 -8.85 6.89
CA VAL A 138 6.32 -7.84 6.11
C VAL A 138 6.99 -6.47 6.23
N THR A 139 7.36 -6.06 7.44
CA THR A 139 8.06 -4.78 7.68
C THR A 139 9.41 -4.75 6.97
N ALA A 140 10.17 -5.86 7.01
CA ALA A 140 11.44 -5.96 6.29
C ALA A 140 11.26 -5.86 4.77
N ILE A 141 10.22 -6.49 4.20
CA ILE A 141 9.90 -6.39 2.76
C ILE A 141 9.54 -4.95 2.38
N VAL A 142 8.71 -4.27 3.19
CA VAL A 142 8.33 -2.86 2.95
C VAL A 142 9.56 -1.95 2.99
N PHE A 143 10.41 -2.11 3.99
CA PHE A 143 11.62 -1.30 4.15
C PHE A 143 12.61 -1.50 3.00
N LEU A 144 13.01 -2.75 2.73
CA LEU A 144 13.94 -3.05 1.65
C LEU A 144 13.35 -2.71 0.28
N GLY A 145 12.06 -2.99 0.08
CA GLY A 145 11.36 -2.60 -1.14
C GLY A 145 11.40 -1.09 -1.35
N THR A 146 11.16 -0.30 -0.30
CA THR A 146 11.24 1.17 -0.38
C THR A 146 12.65 1.67 -0.62
N ALA A 147 13.65 1.11 0.08
CA ALA A 147 15.05 1.47 -0.10
C ALA A 147 15.60 1.14 -1.51
N LEU A 148 15.14 0.02 -2.09
CA LEU A 148 15.56 -0.42 -3.43
C LEU A 148 14.70 0.15 -4.56
N SER A 149 13.51 0.70 -4.26
CA SER A 149 12.58 1.21 -5.28
C SER A 149 13.18 2.27 -6.22
N PRO A 150 14.09 3.18 -5.82
CA PRO A 150 14.69 4.13 -6.75
C PRO A 150 15.45 3.44 -7.89
N LEU A 151 16.08 2.29 -7.62
CA LEU A 151 16.83 1.53 -8.62
C LEU A 151 15.92 0.92 -9.70
N THR A 152 14.69 0.58 -9.36
CA THR A 152 13.71 -0.01 -10.28
C THR A 152 12.79 1.03 -10.91
N LEU A 153 12.35 2.02 -10.13
CA LEU A 153 11.44 3.06 -10.61
C LEU A 153 12.11 4.05 -11.56
N THR A 154 13.36 4.42 -11.32
CA THR A 154 14.06 5.40 -12.18
C THR A 154 14.15 4.93 -13.64
N PRO A 155 14.69 3.72 -13.96
CA PRO A 155 14.72 3.26 -15.33
C PRO A 155 13.32 3.03 -15.92
N LEU A 156 12.35 2.62 -15.11
CA LEU A 156 10.97 2.46 -15.54
C LEU A 156 10.33 3.79 -15.93
N LEU A 157 10.54 4.84 -15.14
CA LEU A 157 10.07 6.20 -15.45
C LEU A 157 10.66 6.71 -16.75
N VAL A 158 11.98 6.51 -16.97
CA VAL A 158 12.63 6.89 -18.23
C VAL A 158 12.05 6.12 -19.42
N TYR A 159 11.71 4.85 -19.24
CA TYR A 159 11.07 4.03 -20.27
C TYR A 159 9.66 4.50 -20.60
N LEU A 160 8.85 4.82 -19.57
CA LEU A 160 7.47 5.25 -19.73
C LEU A 160 7.32 6.70 -20.22
N ALA A 161 8.35 7.53 -20.06
CA ALA A 161 8.36 8.91 -20.53
C ALA A 161 8.66 9.04 -22.04
N ARG A 162 9.05 7.95 -22.69
CA ARG A 162 9.31 7.88 -24.15
C ARG A 162 8.03 7.55 -24.89
#